data_cd2f7f7d04840622294338a37f82ca0f
#
_entry.id   cd2f7f7d04840622294338a37f82ca0f
#
_cell.length_a   1.000
_cell.length_b   1.000
_cell.length_c   1.000
_cell.angle_alpha   90.00
_cell.angle_beta   90.00
_cell.angle_gamma   90.00
#
_symmetry.space_group_name_H-M   'P 1'
#
loop_
_entity.id
_entity.type
_entity.pdbx_description
1 polymer ?
#
loop_
_entity_poly.entity_id
_entity_poly.type
_entity_poly.pdbx_seq_one_letter_code
_entity_poly.pdbx_strand_id
1 'polypeptide(L)'
;MKGVDISHYQKGLTIQQIKDAGNEFATIKLTEGNFLIDSAAFGFYHEAFTLGFPVGCYCYSHATTAEQARREAEFLLKTINGFPMPCGIFLDVEEPKMLGLGYEQLMSVLLAWCSVITDAGYVPGVYGSEYNLWAKVSPEDLPADTLVWVAHYGKQPDVACDLWQSSDSGSIPGYKGNVDTDEVRSSYFESLALKGFKAEPDKPPDACPIDGGCEMPDITGALGLLAQYLKTAEFAANFKKYIEEALKK
;
A
#
# COMPACT_ATOMS: atom_id res chain seq x y z
N MET A 1 17.89 5.65 1.50
CA MET A 1 17.08 4.91 0.51
C MET A 1 16.18 5.87 -0.24
N LYS A 2 15.89 5.57 -1.50
CA LYS A 2 14.91 6.29 -2.32
C LYS A 2 13.92 5.32 -2.93
N GLY A 3 12.72 5.79 -3.20
CA GLY A 3 11.64 4.99 -3.76
C GLY A 3 10.70 5.81 -4.60
N VAL A 4 9.60 5.21 -4.97
CA VAL A 4 8.53 5.81 -5.74
C VAL A 4 7.18 5.38 -5.19
N ASP A 5 6.14 6.19 -5.39
CA ASP A 5 4.79 5.70 -5.26
C ASP A 5 4.07 5.69 -6.61
N ILE A 6 3.22 4.68 -6.78
CA ILE A 6 2.64 4.33 -8.08
C ILE A 6 1.21 3.81 -7.95
N SER A 7 0.45 3.98 -9.04
CA SER A 7 -0.92 3.53 -9.18
C SER A 7 -1.23 3.14 -10.63
N HIS A 8 -2.49 2.97 -10.95
CA HIS A 8 -2.93 2.78 -12.35
C HIS A 8 -2.50 3.93 -13.29
N TYR A 9 -2.16 5.11 -12.76
CA TYR A 9 -1.63 6.23 -13.56
C TYR A 9 -0.26 5.90 -14.17
N GLN A 10 0.52 5.04 -13.52
CA GLN A 10 1.82 4.57 -14.02
C GLN A 10 1.69 3.25 -14.80
N LYS A 11 0.52 2.99 -15.40
CA LYS A 11 0.30 1.80 -16.25
C LYS A 11 1.35 1.71 -17.36
N GLY A 12 1.99 0.53 -17.46
CA GLY A 12 3.07 0.28 -18.40
C GLY A 12 4.48 0.51 -17.84
N LEU A 13 4.60 1.06 -16.62
CA LEU A 13 5.81 0.99 -15.83
C LEU A 13 5.93 -0.42 -15.22
N THR A 14 7.15 -0.89 -14.98
CA THR A 14 7.43 -2.17 -14.32
C THR A 14 8.25 -1.96 -13.05
N ILE A 15 8.11 -2.85 -12.09
CA ILE A 15 8.95 -2.85 -10.87
C ILE A 15 10.43 -3.06 -11.23
N GLN A 16 10.72 -3.85 -12.27
CA GLN A 16 12.08 -4.01 -12.76
C GLN A 16 12.67 -2.68 -13.22
N GLN A 17 11.93 -1.86 -13.98
CA GLN A 17 12.41 -0.53 -14.39
C GLN A 17 12.64 0.40 -13.19
N ILE A 18 11.76 0.36 -12.18
CA ILE A 18 11.91 1.12 -10.93
C ILE A 18 13.22 0.71 -10.22
N LYS A 19 13.45 -0.58 -10.08
CA LYS A 19 14.66 -1.16 -9.47
C LYS A 19 15.92 -0.79 -10.25
N ASP A 20 15.89 -0.93 -11.58
CA ASP A 20 17.03 -0.61 -12.46
C ASP A 20 17.38 0.88 -12.47
N ALA A 21 16.39 1.74 -12.21
CA ALA A 21 16.59 3.19 -11.98
C ALA A 21 17.23 3.49 -10.61
N GLY A 22 17.52 2.46 -9.81
CA GLY A 22 18.17 2.57 -8.50
C GLY A 22 17.22 2.96 -7.38
N ASN A 23 15.91 2.74 -7.53
CA ASN A 23 14.98 2.79 -6.41
C ASN A 23 15.05 1.48 -5.62
N GLU A 24 14.76 1.57 -4.32
CA GLU A 24 14.98 0.48 -3.37
C GLU A 24 13.66 -0.01 -2.75
N PHE A 25 12.56 0.71 -2.97
CA PHE A 25 11.20 0.33 -2.58
C PHE A 25 10.16 1.03 -3.45
N ALA A 26 8.91 0.57 -3.36
CA ALA A 26 7.76 1.29 -3.91
C ALA A 26 6.57 1.24 -2.94
N THR A 27 5.74 2.30 -2.97
CA THR A 27 4.43 2.30 -2.32
C THR A 27 3.34 2.27 -3.40
N ILE A 28 2.44 1.29 -3.34
CA ILE A 28 1.51 0.99 -4.43
C ILE A 28 0.08 1.33 -3.98
N LYS A 29 -0.65 2.14 -4.76
CA LYS A 29 -2.08 2.33 -4.54
C LYS A 29 -2.76 0.97 -4.60
N LEU A 30 -3.42 0.57 -3.51
CA LEU A 30 -4.14 -0.68 -3.48
C LEU A 30 -5.64 -0.46 -3.59
N THR A 31 -6.18 0.45 -2.78
CA THR A 31 -7.61 0.70 -2.74
C THR A 31 -7.93 2.19 -2.78
N GLU A 32 -9.20 2.49 -3.08
CA GLU A 32 -9.82 3.79 -2.90
C GLU A 32 -11.12 3.59 -2.15
N GLY A 33 -11.23 4.18 -0.97
CA GLY A 33 -12.31 3.90 -0.07
C GLY A 33 -12.43 2.39 0.22
N ASN A 34 -13.66 1.95 0.45
CA ASN A 34 -14.00 0.53 0.59
C ASN A 34 -14.74 -0.05 -0.63
N PHE A 35 -14.54 0.54 -1.82
CA PHE A 35 -15.33 0.22 -3.00
C PHE A 35 -14.54 0.03 -4.30
N LEU A 36 -13.25 0.42 -4.35
CA LEU A 36 -12.44 0.29 -5.54
C LEU A 36 -11.07 -0.32 -5.22
N ILE A 37 -10.64 -1.26 -6.06
CA ILE A 37 -9.26 -1.79 -6.07
C ILE A 37 -8.55 -1.19 -7.27
N ASP A 38 -7.34 -0.66 -7.08
CA ASP A 38 -6.55 -0.09 -8.18
C ASP A 38 -6.25 -1.16 -9.23
N SER A 39 -6.52 -0.84 -10.49
CA SER A 39 -6.44 -1.82 -11.58
C SER A 39 -5.02 -2.31 -11.91
N ALA A 40 -3.98 -1.60 -11.46
CA ALA A 40 -2.59 -1.98 -11.66
C ALA A 40 -1.98 -2.67 -10.42
N ALA A 41 -2.62 -2.57 -9.27
CA ALA A 41 -2.08 -3.01 -7.99
C ALA A 41 -1.52 -4.43 -8.02
N PHE A 42 -2.35 -5.41 -8.39
CA PHE A 42 -1.92 -6.82 -8.38
C PHE A 42 -0.78 -7.11 -9.34
N GLY A 43 -0.69 -6.41 -10.48
CA GLY A 43 0.43 -6.55 -11.42
C GLY A 43 1.73 -6.10 -10.78
N PHE A 44 1.75 -4.92 -10.16
CA PHE A 44 2.92 -4.41 -9.46
C PHE A 44 3.31 -5.29 -8.26
N TYR A 45 2.34 -5.75 -7.46
CA TYR A 45 2.63 -6.65 -6.34
C TYR A 45 3.24 -7.97 -6.77
N HIS A 46 2.67 -8.60 -7.79
CA HIS A 46 3.18 -9.87 -8.29
C HIS A 46 4.63 -9.73 -8.79
N GLU A 47 4.91 -8.66 -9.53
CA GLU A 47 6.26 -8.39 -10.02
C GLU A 47 7.22 -8.08 -8.86
N ALA A 48 6.83 -7.22 -7.91
CA ALA A 48 7.62 -6.88 -6.73
C ALA A 48 7.97 -8.13 -5.91
N PHE A 49 6.98 -8.98 -5.64
CA PHE A 49 7.18 -10.24 -4.93
C PHE A 49 8.18 -11.16 -5.67
N THR A 50 8.02 -11.30 -6.99
CA THR A 50 8.89 -12.14 -7.83
C THR A 50 10.34 -11.64 -7.80
N LEU A 51 10.54 -10.33 -7.76
CA LEU A 51 11.84 -9.68 -7.75
C LEU A 51 12.46 -9.52 -6.35
N GLY A 52 11.71 -9.89 -5.29
CA GLY A 52 12.09 -9.60 -3.90
C GLY A 52 12.22 -8.11 -3.62
N PHE A 53 11.44 -7.27 -4.32
CA PHE A 53 11.51 -5.82 -4.23
C PHE A 53 10.57 -5.30 -3.15
N PRO A 54 11.06 -4.61 -2.10
CA PRO A 54 10.24 -4.18 -0.96
C PRO A 54 9.11 -3.25 -1.39
N VAL A 55 7.89 -3.51 -0.89
CA VAL A 55 6.74 -2.66 -1.17
C VAL A 55 5.91 -2.40 0.07
N GLY A 56 5.25 -1.25 0.06
CA GLY A 56 4.10 -0.91 0.89
C GLY A 56 2.86 -0.68 0.04
N CYS A 57 1.76 -0.33 0.69
CA CYS A 57 0.56 0.07 -0.03
C CYS A 57 -0.15 1.27 0.60
N TYR A 58 -1.06 1.87 -0.18
CA TYR A 58 -1.92 2.91 0.34
C TYR A 58 -3.38 2.78 -0.11
N CYS A 59 -4.27 3.33 0.72
CA CYS A 59 -5.67 3.55 0.44
C CYS A 59 -5.90 5.04 0.26
N TYR A 60 -6.36 5.49 -0.91
CA TYR A 60 -6.93 6.84 -1.04
C TYR A 60 -8.25 6.90 -0.29
N SER A 61 -8.27 7.65 0.81
CA SER A 61 -9.37 7.60 1.76
C SER A 61 -10.49 8.62 1.46
N HIS A 62 -11.72 8.19 1.68
CA HIS A 62 -12.91 9.06 1.68
C HIS A 62 -13.56 9.14 3.07
N ALA A 63 -12.93 8.56 4.10
CA ALA A 63 -13.49 8.44 5.43
C ALA A 63 -13.63 9.81 6.12
N THR A 64 -14.81 10.09 6.62
CA THR A 64 -15.10 11.27 7.46
C THR A 64 -15.50 10.89 8.89
N THR A 65 -15.52 9.58 9.19
CA THR A 65 -15.80 9.04 10.52
C THR A 65 -14.88 7.85 10.82
N ALA A 66 -14.65 7.57 12.10
CA ALA A 66 -13.87 6.41 12.54
C ALA A 66 -14.40 5.08 11.99
N GLU A 67 -15.73 4.93 11.88
CA GLU A 67 -16.35 3.73 11.34
C GLU A 67 -16.06 3.55 9.85
N GLN A 68 -16.07 4.64 9.06
CA GLN A 68 -15.70 4.57 7.64
C GLN A 68 -14.21 4.20 7.48
N ALA A 69 -13.31 4.77 8.30
CA ALA A 69 -11.90 4.42 8.28
C ALA A 69 -11.66 2.94 8.59
N ARG A 70 -12.38 2.37 9.57
CA ARG A 70 -12.32 0.93 9.84
C ARG A 70 -12.72 0.10 8.63
N ARG A 71 -13.83 0.45 7.97
CA ARG A 71 -14.29 -0.28 6.78
C ARG A 71 -13.31 -0.19 5.61
N GLU A 72 -12.66 0.96 5.42
CA GLU A 72 -11.63 1.12 4.40
C GLU A 72 -10.41 0.26 4.72
N ALA A 73 -9.95 0.25 5.98
CA ALA A 73 -8.86 -0.60 6.43
C ALA A 73 -9.17 -2.10 6.29
N GLU A 74 -10.35 -2.53 6.71
CA GLU A 74 -10.81 -3.93 6.58
C GLU A 74 -10.91 -4.35 5.11
N PHE A 75 -11.39 -3.47 4.22
CA PHE A 75 -11.45 -3.73 2.79
C PHE A 75 -10.05 -3.89 2.20
N LEU A 76 -9.11 -3.00 2.57
CA LEU A 76 -7.72 -3.10 2.15
C LEU A 76 -7.08 -4.40 2.65
N LEU A 77 -7.21 -4.73 3.94
CA LEU A 77 -6.66 -5.95 4.53
C LEU A 77 -7.22 -7.21 3.86
N LYS A 78 -8.51 -7.25 3.57
CA LYS A 78 -9.12 -8.33 2.79
C LYS A 78 -8.53 -8.41 1.38
N THR A 79 -8.22 -7.29 0.77
CA THR A 79 -7.66 -7.23 -0.59
C THR A 79 -6.22 -7.76 -0.63
N ILE A 80 -5.38 -7.42 0.34
CA ILE A 80 -4.00 -7.94 0.42
C ILE A 80 -3.95 -9.42 0.85
N ASN A 81 -4.98 -9.91 1.52
CA ASN A 81 -5.12 -11.32 1.90
C ASN A 81 -3.85 -11.95 2.50
N GLY A 82 -3.23 -11.25 3.45
CA GLY A 82 -2.02 -11.73 4.15
C GLY A 82 -0.70 -11.54 3.40
N PHE A 83 -0.68 -10.88 2.24
CA PHE A 83 0.57 -10.54 1.56
C PHE A 83 1.43 -9.60 2.43
N PRO A 84 2.75 -9.87 2.54
CA PRO A 84 3.63 -9.03 3.33
C PRO A 84 3.77 -7.62 2.73
N MET A 85 3.70 -6.60 3.60
CA MET A 85 3.86 -5.19 3.27
C MET A 85 4.99 -4.60 4.11
N PRO A 86 6.25 -4.93 3.82
CA PRO A 86 7.39 -4.51 4.63
C PRO A 86 7.54 -2.99 4.73
N CYS A 87 7.09 -2.25 3.74
CA CYS A 87 7.16 -0.79 3.73
C CYS A 87 5.91 -0.09 4.32
N GLY A 88 5.04 -0.83 5.03
CA GLY A 88 3.87 -0.29 5.70
C GLY A 88 2.61 -0.18 4.85
N ILE A 89 1.51 0.18 5.53
CA ILE A 89 0.18 0.35 4.93
C ILE A 89 -0.35 1.75 5.28
N PHE A 90 -0.50 2.61 4.28
CA PHE A 90 -0.79 4.02 4.49
C PHE A 90 -2.25 4.39 4.22
N LEU A 91 -2.78 5.26 5.08
CA LEU A 91 -3.97 6.06 4.80
C LEU A 91 -3.54 7.31 4.06
N ASP A 92 -4.02 7.50 2.85
CA ASP A 92 -3.80 8.70 2.05
C ASP A 92 -4.91 9.71 2.32
N VAL A 93 -4.53 10.84 2.93
CA VAL A 93 -5.44 11.88 3.46
C VAL A 93 -5.36 13.13 2.61
N GLU A 94 -5.99 13.10 1.44
CA GLU A 94 -6.03 14.23 0.50
C GLU A 94 -7.47 14.67 0.17
N GLU A 95 -8.47 13.83 0.44
CA GLU A 95 -9.88 14.15 0.15
C GLU A 95 -10.32 15.45 0.84
N PRO A 96 -10.84 16.44 0.10
CA PRO A 96 -11.24 17.73 0.68
C PRO A 96 -12.22 17.62 1.84
N LYS A 97 -13.10 16.60 1.84
CA LYS A 97 -14.03 16.37 2.95
C LYS A 97 -13.33 15.93 4.22
N MET A 98 -12.29 15.11 4.11
CA MET A 98 -11.45 14.74 5.25
C MET A 98 -10.67 15.94 5.77
N LEU A 99 -10.02 16.67 4.86
CA LEU A 99 -9.25 17.87 5.19
C LEU A 99 -10.13 19.00 5.75
N GLY A 100 -11.43 18.98 5.50
CA GLY A 100 -12.43 19.89 6.08
C GLY A 100 -12.85 19.55 7.51
N LEU A 101 -12.48 18.40 8.05
CA LEU A 101 -12.84 17.97 9.41
C LEU A 101 -12.13 18.82 10.47
N GLY A 102 -12.78 18.96 11.63
CA GLY A 102 -12.13 19.46 12.86
C GLY A 102 -11.11 18.46 13.38
N TYR A 103 -10.15 18.93 14.19
CA TYR A 103 -9.05 18.13 14.73
C TYR A 103 -9.52 16.82 15.38
N GLU A 104 -10.44 16.86 16.34
CA GLU A 104 -10.93 15.68 17.06
C GLU A 104 -11.54 14.62 16.12
N GLN A 105 -12.29 15.07 15.12
CA GLN A 105 -12.92 14.17 14.16
C GLN A 105 -11.89 13.56 13.22
N LEU A 106 -10.95 14.35 12.71
CA LEU A 106 -9.85 13.88 11.88
C LEU A 106 -9.00 12.87 12.65
N MET A 107 -8.61 13.18 13.88
CA MET A 107 -7.87 12.26 14.74
C MET A 107 -8.63 10.96 14.98
N SER A 108 -9.94 11.00 15.18
CA SER A 108 -10.75 9.78 15.34
C SER A 108 -10.69 8.87 14.11
N VAL A 109 -10.60 9.45 12.91
CA VAL A 109 -10.42 8.72 11.63
C VAL A 109 -9.03 8.09 11.57
N LEU A 110 -7.98 8.87 11.82
CA LEU A 110 -6.59 8.40 11.75
C LEU A 110 -6.31 7.27 12.75
N LEU A 111 -6.74 7.47 14.00
CA LEU A 111 -6.57 6.46 15.06
C LEU A 111 -7.35 5.17 14.77
N ALA A 112 -8.54 5.27 14.20
CA ALA A 112 -9.34 4.10 13.84
C ALA A 112 -8.66 3.28 12.73
N TRP A 113 -8.07 3.93 11.73
CA TRP A 113 -7.26 3.29 10.69
C TRP A 113 -6.05 2.59 11.30
N CYS A 114 -5.23 3.33 12.05
CA CYS A 114 -4.01 2.79 12.66
C CYS A 114 -4.30 1.56 13.53
N SER A 115 -5.37 1.61 14.33
CA SER A 115 -5.76 0.46 15.18
C SER A 115 -6.03 -0.79 14.34
N VAL A 116 -6.84 -0.72 13.29
CA VAL A 116 -7.19 -1.89 12.47
C VAL A 116 -5.96 -2.48 11.77
N ILE A 117 -5.08 -1.63 11.23
CA ILE A 117 -3.86 -2.08 10.55
C ILE A 117 -2.89 -2.75 11.54
N THR A 118 -2.72 -2.14 12.74
CA THR A 118 -1.86 -2.69 13.79
C THR A 118 -2.40 -4.02 14.32
N ASP A 119 -3.71 -4.11 14.58
CA ASP A 119 -4.35 -5.34 15.06
C ASP A 119 -4.22 -6.51 14.08
N ALA A 120 -4.09 -6.19 12.78
CA ALA A 120 -3.81 -7.17 11.73
C ALA A 120 -2.31 -7.53 11.60
N GLY A 121 -1.42 -6.96 12.43
CA GLY A 121 0.00 -7.27 12.45
C GLY A 121 0.84 -6.51 11.40
N TYR A 122 0.28 -5.47 10.79
CA TYR A 122 1.02 -4.61 9.86
C TYR A 122 1.43 -3.28 10.52
N VAL A 123 2.39 -2.60 9.92
CA VAL A 123 2.80 -1.26 10.34
C VAL A 123 1.88 -0.23 9.68
N PRO A 124 1.10 0.54 10.47
CA PRO A 124 0.25 1.59 9.92
C PRO A 124 1.09 2.78 9.47
N GLY A 125 0.56 3.53 8.51
CA GLY A 125 1.11 4.80 8.09
C GLY A 125 0.03 5.80 7.74
N VAL A 126 0.40 7.07 7.73
CA VAL A 126 -0.46 8.19 7.32
C VAL A 126 0.31 9.06 6.35
N TYR A 127 -0.28 9.30 5.17
CA TYR A 127 0.24 10.19 4.15
C TYR A 127 -0.63 11.44 4.03
N GLY A 128 0.02 12.55 3.78
CA GLY A 128 -0.63 13.80 3.41
C GLY A 128 0.34 14.94 3.18
N SER A 129 -0.18 16.02 2.61
CA SER A 129 0.59 17.23 2.39
C SER A 129 0.94 17.93 3.70
N GLU A 130 2.16 18.47 3.79
CA GLU A 130 2.60 19.28 4.92
C GLU A 130 1.65 20.45 5.19
N TYR A 131 1.16 21.11 4.14
CA TYR A 131 0.32 22.29 4.25
C TYR A 131 -1.15 21.98 4.60
N ASN A 132 -1.61 20.79 4.35
CA ASN A 132 -3.02 20.43 4.55
C ASN A 132 -3.22 19.55 5.79
N LEU A 133 -2.68 18.34 5.78
CA LEU A 133 -2.83 17.40 6.89
C LEU A 133 -1.92 17.78 8.06
N TRP A 134 -0.61 17.86 7.79
CA TRP A 134 0.40 18.02 8.84
C TRP A 134 0.47 19.42 9.44
N ALA A 135 -0.23 20.39 8.84
CA ALA A 135 -0.52 21.68 9.48
C ALA A 135 -1.62 21.61 10.55
N LYS A 136 -2.40 20.51 10.59
CA LYS A 136 -3.51 20.31 11.52
C LYS A 136 -3.23 19.24 12.58
N VAL A 137 -2.42 18.25 12.24
CA VAL A 137 -2.13 17.08 13.06
C VAL A 137 -0.63 17.01 13.27
N SER A 138 -0.17 16.84 14.49
CA SER A 138 1.24 16.57 14.78
C SER A 138 1.53 15.06 14.66
N PRO A 139 2.71 14.65 14.14
CA PRO A 139 3.13 13.26 14.20
C PRO A 139 3.06 12.63 15.59
N GLU A 140 3.34 13.41 16.63
CA GLU A 140 3.30 12.96 18.04
C GLU A 140 1.88 12.63 18.54
N ASP A 141 0.83 13.06 17.83
CA ASP A 141 -0.55 12.73 18.16
C ASP A 141 -0.94 11.32 17.71
N LEU A 142 -0.13 10.71 16.84
CA LEU A 142 -0.34 9.36 16.33
C LEU A 142 0.30 8.30 17.25
N PRO A 143 -0.15 7.02 17.17
CA PRO A 143 0.54 5.92 17.84
C PRO A 143 2.03 5.86 17.44
N ALA A 144 2.90 5.54 18.39
CA ALA A 144 4.37 5.65 18.25
C ALA A 144 4.96 4.87 17.07
N ASP A 145 4.32 3.77 16.64
CA ASP A 145 4.78 2.93 15.53
C ASP A 145 4.14 3.31 14.18
N THR A 146 3.42 4.44 14.11
CA THR A 146 2.80 4.91 12.88
C THR A 146 3.83 5.61 12.01
N LEU A 147 3.97 5.15 10.75
CA LEU A 147 4.83 5.79 9.77
C LEU A 147 4.21 7.12 9.30
N VAL A 148 5.03 8.14 9.25
CA VAL A 148 4.68 9.49 8.80
C VAL A 148 5.23 9.72 7.40
N TRP A 149 4.34 9.92 6.43
CA TRP A 149 4.71 10.19 5.04
C TRP A 149 4.22 11.60 4.63
N VAL A 150 5.15 12.47 4.33
CA VAL A 150 4.88 13.89 4.07
C VAL A 150 5.13 14.24 2.63
N ALA A 151 4.13 14.80 1.95
CA ALA A 151 4.29 15.42 0.64
C ALA A 151 4.69 16.89 0.81
N HIS A 152 5.86 17.23 0.27
CA HIS A 152 6.34 18.61 0.15
C HIS A 152 7.32 18.71 -1.01
N TYR A 153 6.90 19.32 -2.11
CA TYR A 153 7.70 19.35 -3.32
C TYR A 153 8.74 20.48 -3.30
N GLY A 154 9.93 20.18 -3.77
CA GLY A 154 11.01 21.13 -4.00
C GLY A 154 11.87 21.51 -2.80
N LYS A 155 11.43 21.29 -1.56
CA LYS A 155 12.27 21.43 -0.37
C LYS A 155 11.94 20.36 0.67
N GLN A 156 12.88 20.11 1.56
CA GLN A 156 12.67 19.22 2.69
C GLN A 156 11.53 19.73 3.59
N PRO A 157 10.61 18.85 4.06
CA PRO A 157 9.55 19.24 4.98
C PRO A 157 10.12 19.70 6.33
N ASP A 158 9.41 20.59 6.98
CA ASP A 158 9.70 21.03 8.33
C ASP A 158 9.16 20.03 9.38
N VAL A 159 8.18 19.20 8.97
CA VAL A 159 7.60 18.11 9.79
C VAL A 159 8.53 16.90 9.81
N ALA A 160 8.78 16.36 11.01
CA ALA A 160 9.51 15.10 11.16
C ALA A 160 8.74 13.96 10.47
N CYS A 161 9.39 13.21 9.59
CA CYS A 161 8.76 12.16 8.82
C CYS A 161 9.66 10.94 8.63
N ASP A 162 9.04 9.79 8.33
CA ASP A 162 9.73 8.57 7.91
C ASP A 162 9.97 8.54 6.41
N LEU A 163 9.01 9.04 5.64
CA LEU A 163 9.05 9.18 4.19
C LEU A 163 8.73 10.63 3.79
N TRP A 164 9.47 11.11 2.82
CA TRP A 164 9.25 12.40 2.17
C TRP A 164 8.96 12.19 0.69
N GLN A 165 7.73 12.49 0.25
CA GLN A 165 7.42 12.61 -1.18
C GLN A 165 7.94 13.95 -1.67
N SER A 166 9.03 13.91 -2.42
CA SER A 166 9.84 15.08 -2.78
C SER A 166 9.44 15.70 -4.12
N SER A 167 8.74 14.95 -4.99
CA SER A 167 8.30 15.42 -6.31
C SER A 167 7.17 14.53 -6.85
N ASP A 168 6.29 15.13 -7.64
CA ASP A 168 5.24 14.50 -8.46
C ASP A 168 5.63 14.38 -9.95
N SER A 169 6.88 14.69 -10.27
CA SER A 169 7.36 14.81 -11.66
C SER A 169 8.69 14.09 -11.89
N GLY A 170 8.97 13.07 -11.09
CA GLY A 170 10.12 12.19 -11.29
C GLY A 170 10.04 11.40 -12.59
N SER A 171 11.15 10.84 -13.03
CA SER A 171 11.24 10.06 -14.25
C SER A 171 11.95 8.72 -14.05
N ILE A 172 11.48 7.68 -14.72
CA ILE A 172 12.11 6.36 -14.77
C ILE A 172 12.58 6.09 -16.21
N PRO A 173 13.85 5.69 -16.41
CA PRO A 173 14.36 5.36 -17.74
C PRO A 173 13.49 4.33 -18.47
N GLY A 174 13.10 4.65 -19.70
CA GLY A 174 12.23 3.78 -20.51
C GLY A 174 10.73 3.94 -20.24
N TYR A 175 10.32 4.73 -19.27
CA TYR A 175 8.93 5.11 -19.03
C TYR A 175 8.68 6.57 -19.43
N LYS A 176 7.52 6.86 -20.02
CA LYS A 176 7.21 8.21 -20.57
C LYS A 176 6.34 9.08 -19.66
N GLY A 177 5.83 8.51 -18.57
CA GLY A 177 5.01 9.24 -17.61
C GLY A 177 5.83 9.82 -16.47
N ASN A 178 5.20 10.65 -15.65
CA ASN A 178 5.74 11.08 -14.37
C ASN A 178 5.54 10.00 -13.30
N VAL A 179 6.43 10.02 -12.31
CA VAL A 179 6.37 9.14 -11.15
C VAL A 179 6.64 9.99 -9.91
N ASP A 180 5.90 9.77 -8.86
CA ASP A 180 6.13 10.42 -7.58
C ASP A 180 7.37 9.79 -6.93
N THR A 181 8.23 10.64 -6.36
CA THR A 181 9.53 10.22 -5.82
C THR A 181 9.59 10.42 -4.32
N ASP A 182 10.09 9.38 -3.64
CA ASP A 182 10.16 9.31 -2.19
C ASP A 182 11.59 9.18 -1.68
N GLU A 183 11.85 9.83 -0.56
CA GLU A 183 13.09 9.71 0.19
C GLU A 183 12.81 9.18 1.60
N VAL A 184 13.56 8.16 2.02
CA VAL A 184 13.53 7.66 3.40
C VAL A 184 14.25 8.63 4.31
N ARG A 185 13.61 8.97 5.44
CA ARG A 185 14.10 9.95 6.41
C ARG A 185 14.35 9.33 7.80
N SER A 186 13.86 8.11 8.05
CA SER A 186 14.05 7.43 9.34
C SER A 186 14.74 6.07 9.17
N SER A 187 15.55 5.72 10.17
CA SER A 187 16.15 4.38 10.27
C SER A 187 15.10 3.30 10.57
N TYR A 188 13.97 3.69 11.13
CA TYR A 188 12.87 2.75 11.37
C TYR A 188 12.30 2.24 10.06
N PHE A 189 11.88 3.14 9.15
CA PHE A 189 11.41 2.73 7.83
C PHE A 189 12.48 1.93 7.06
N GLU A 190 13.73 2.40 7.08
CA GLU A 190 14.83 1.70 6.42
C GLU A 190 14.96 0.26 6.93
N SER A 191 14.86 0.05 8.25
CA SER A 191 14.92 -1.27 8.86
C SER A 191 13.77 -2.18 8.42
N LEU A 192 12.57 -1.62 8.21
CA LEU A 192 11.41 -2.36 7.71
C LEU A 192 11.61 -2.78 6.25
N ALA A 193 12.00 -1.84 5.39
CA ALA A 193 12.23 -2.11 3.97
C ALA A 193 13.37 -3.13 3.76
N LEU A 194 14.46 -3.05 4.54
CA LEU A 194 15.58 -4.00 4.47
C LEU A 194 15.23 -5.40 4.98
N LYS A 195 14.23 -5.54 5.85
CA LYS A 195 13.72 -6.88 6.21
C LYS A 195 13.12 -7.59 4.99
N GLY A 196 12.60 -6.80 4.04
CA GLY A 196 12.10 -7.26 2.75
C GLY A 196 11.02 -8.33 2.88
N PHE A 197 10.76 -9.01 1.79
CA PHE A 197 10.01 -10.26 1.78
C PHE A 197 10.92 -11.38 2.33
N LYS A 198 11.20 -11.40 3.62
CA LYS A 198 11.61 -12.64 4.25
C LYS A 198 10.35 -13.52 4.30
N ALA A 199 10.04 -14.13 3.15
CA ALA A 199 9.28 -15.34 3.15
C ALA A 199 10.09 -16.31 4.01
N GLU A 200 9.60 -16.63 5.21
CA GLU A 200 9.96 -17.91 5.79
C GLU A 200 9.42 -18.94 4.80
N PRO A 201 10.28 -19.77 4.16
CA PRO A 201 9.83 -20.65 3.08
C PRO A 201 8.89 -21.75 3.55
N ASP A 202 8.52 -21.83 4.82
CA ASP A 202 7.91 -22.99 5.43
C ASP A 202 6.55 -22.77 6.12
N LYS A 203 5.91 -21.62 5.97
CA LYS A 203 4.54 -21.48 6.43
C LYS A 203 3.66 -20.80 5.39
N PRO A 204 2.90 -21.56 4.56
CA PRO A 204 1.77 -20.96 3.88
C PRO A 204 0.85 -20.34 4.94
N PRO A 205 0.20 -19.20 4.68
CA PRO A 205 -0.77 -18.65 5.61
C PRO A 205 -1.71 -19.78 6.01
N ASP A 206 -1.89 -19.97 7.33
CA ASP A 206 -2.75 -21.01 7.86
C ASP A 206 -4.08 -20.92 7.12
N ALA A 207 -4.46 -21.99 6.45
CA ALA A 207 -5.75 -22.09 5.81
C ALA A 207 -6.79 -21.69 6.84
N CYS A 208 -7.66 -20.76 6.49
CA CYS A 208 -8.78 -20.35 7.31
C CYS A 208 -9.40 -21.62 7.94
N PRO A 209 -9.56 -21.71 9.26
CA PRO A 209 -10.17 -22.89 9.86
C PRO A 209 -11.58 -23.04 9.30
N ILE A 210 -11.75 -24.02 8.42
CA ILE A 210 -13.04 -24.37 7.84
C ILE A 210 -13.77 -25.23 8.87
N ASP A 211 -14.25 -24.59 9.95
CA ASP A 211 -15.26 -25.16 10.80
C ASP A 211 -16.03 -24.01 11.46
N GLY A 212 -17.12 -23.59 10.83
CA GLY A 212 -18.09 -22.64 11.40
C GLY A 212 -18.58 -21.59 10.44
N GLY A 213 -19.44 -21.96 9.50
CA GLY A 213 -20.53 -21.14 8.97
C GLY A 213 -20.21 -19.69 8.58
N CYS A 214 -19.17 -19.43 7.83
CA CYS A 214 -18.99 -18.12 7.19
C CYS A 214 -19.57 -18.20 5.79
N GLU A 215 -20.71 -17.56 5.55
CA GLU A 215 -21.21 -17.32 4.19
C GLU A 215 -20.12 -16.63 3.39
N MET A 216 -19.67 -17.25 2.32
CA MET A 216 -18.72 -16.66 1.39
C MET A 216 -19.32 -15.37 0.86
N PRO A 217 -18.67 -14.21 1.02
CA PRO A 217 -19.15 -13.00 0.36
C PRO A 217 -19.12 -13.21 -1.15
N ASP A 218 -20.08 -12.61 -1.84
CA ASP A 218 -20.18 -12.66 -3.30
C ASP A 218 -18.90 -12.11 -3.95
N ILE A 219 -17.98 -13.01 -4.34
CA ILE A 219 -16.71 -12.70 -4.99
C ILE A 219 -16.85 -12.59 -6.51
N THR A 220 -18.08 -12.57 -7.05
CA THR A 220 -18.36 -12.56 -8.48
C THR A 220 -17.72 -11.35 -9.18
N GLY A 221 -17.65 -10.19 -8.50
CA GLY A 221 -16.97 -9.00 -8.98
C GLY A 221 -15.44 -9.16 -9.03
N ALA A 222 -14.85 -9.74 -7.98
CA ALA A 222 -13.41 -9.99 -7.90
C ALA A 222 -12.97 -11.08 -8.89
N LEU A 223 -13.79 -12.13 -9.06
CA LEU A 223 -13.56 -13.17 -10.08
C LEU A 223 -13.72 -12.63 -11.50
N GLY A 224 -14.59 -11.66 -11.74
CA GLY A 224 -14.73 -10.98 -13.02
C GLY A 224 -13.47 -10.21 -13.43
N LEU A 225 -12.85 -9.48 -12.49
CA LEU A 225 -11.58 -8.79 -12.69
C LEU A 225 -10.41 -9.77 -12.83
N LEU A 226 -10.35 -10.82 -12.02
CA LEU A 226 -9.38 -11.90 -12.14
C LEU A 226 -9.51 -12.61 -13.49
N ALA A 227 -10.73 -12.85 -13.97
CA ALA A 227 -10.99 -13.46 -15.27
C ALA A 227 -10.58 -12.57 -16.47
N GLN A 228 -10.62 -11.25 -16.34
CA GLN A 228 -10.05 -10.33 -17.33
C GLN A 228 -8.52 -10.36 -17.33
N TYR A 229 -7.91 -10.50 -16.16
CA TYR A 229 -6.45 -10.60 -16.00
C TYR A 229 -5.93 -11.96 -16.46
N LEU A 230 -6.67 -13.06 -16.20
CA LEU A 230 -6.37 -14.42 -16.63
C LEU A 230 -6.45 -14.61 -18.18
N LYS A 231 -6.95 -13.62 -18.91
CA LYS A 231 -6.98 -13.65 -20.38
C LYS A 231 -5.63 -13.36 -21.04
N THR A 232 -4.61 -12.96 -20.30
CA THR A 232 -3.25 -12.92 -20.85
C THR A 232 -2.68 -14.34 -20.81
N ALA A 233 -2.32 -14.88 -21.97
CA ALA A 233 -1.84 -16.25 -22.12
C ALA A 233 -0.62 -16.56 -21.23
N GLU A 234 0.16 -15.56 -20.90
CA GLU A 234 1.37 -15.66 -20.07
C GLU A 234 1.04 -15.85 -18.58
N PHE A 235 0.04 -15.15 -18.03
CA PHE A 235 -0.41 -15.36 -16.65
C PHE A 235 -1.02 -16.74 -16.47
N ALA A 236 -1.85 -17.17 -17.40
CA ALA A 236 -2.47 -18.50 -17.35
C ALA A 236 -1.42 -19.63 -17.37
N ALA A 237 -0.34 -19.49 -18.14
CA ALA A 237 0.74 -20.46 -18.20
C ALA A 237 1.55 -20.52 -16.89
N ASN A 238 1.88 -19.36 -16.32
CA ASN A 238 2.66 -19.25 -15.07
C ASN A 238 1.84 -19.72 -13.86
N PHE A 239 0.57 -19.35 -13.78
CA PHE A 239 -0.34 -19.79 -12.72
C PHE A 239 -0.59 -21.31 -12.78
N LYS A 240 -0.78 -21.87 -13.98
CA LYS A 240 -0.90 -23.31 -14.17
C LYS A 240 0.34 -24.07 -13.71
N LYS A 241 1.54 -23.58 -14.07
CA LYS A 241 2.81 -24.15 -13.62
C LYS A 241 2.94 -24.12 -12.09
N TYR A 242 2.58 -23.01 -11.46
CA TYR A 242 2.60 -22.85 -9.99
C TYR A 242 1.67 -23.86 -9.28
N ILE A 243 0.44 -24.01 -9.79
CA ILE A 243 -0.53 -25.00 -9.25
C ILE A 243 -0.03 -26.44 -9.46
N GLU A 244 0.53 -26.75 -10.63
CA GLU A 244 1.08 -28.08 -10.91
C GLU A 244 2.29 -28.42 -10.02
N GLU A 245 3.10 -27.45 -9.64
CA GLU A 245 4.23 -27.60 -8.70
C GLU A 245 3.75 -27.74 -7.25
N ALA A 246 2.71 -26.99 -6.86
CA ALA A 246 2.11 -27.07 -5.52
C ALA A 246 1.40 -28.41 -5.26
N LEU A 247 0.78 -29.00 -6.30
CA LEU A 247 0.09 -30.31 -6.21
C LEU A 247 1.04 -31.51 -6.22
N LYS A 248 2.34 -31.33 -6.47
CA LYS A 248 3.37 -32.39 -6.46
C LYS A 248 4.06 -32.56 -5.11
N LYS A 249 3.79 -31.67 -4.15
CA LYS A 249 4.28 -31.73 -2.76
C LYS A 249 3.19 -32.26 -1.82
#